data_2a9fa45255153743da13cf1142e761be
#
_entry.id   2a9fa45255153743da13cf1142e761be
#
_cell.length_a   1.000
_cell.length_b   1.000
_cell.length_c   1.000
_cell.angle_alpha   90.00
_cell.angle_beta   90.00
_cell.angle_gamma   90.00
#
_symmetry.space_group_name_H-M   'P 1'
#
loop_
_entity.id
_entity.type
_entity.pdbx_description
1 polymer ?
#
loop_
_entity_poly.entity_id
_entity_poly.type
_entity_poly.pdbx_seq_one_letter_code
_entity_poly.pdbx_strand_id
1 'polypeptide(L)'
;YHPDGQNVKMLILFLFLSGRVAFWVAFGIPIALSGTLGVMLISGQSINMVSLFALIMMLGIIVDDAIVVAEYTQTCHENGDDSFLAASKGANKMFIPVFTAAITTVAAFIPIFLISGIIGQVIEAIPLVAIAVLIASLIECFLILPGHLSHALKNKQKNISNFRIGFNKRFNIIKNKYFYKLVTLAVKFRYVTLSFTFAILIIVAGLMS
;
A
#
# COMPACT_ATOMS: atom_id res chain seq x y z
N TYR A 1 -20.30 4.36 6.19
CA TYR A 1 -19.64 3.75 5.02
C TYR A 1 -19.74 4.75 3.87
N HIS A 2 -18.64 5.45 3.56
CA HIS A 2 -18.62 6.40 2.44
C HIS A 2 -18.00 5.68 1.23
N PRO A 3 -18.78 5.35 0.20
CA PRO A 3 -18.29 4.69 -1.02
C PRO A 3 -17.29 5.55 -1.81
N ASP A 4 -17.23 6.85 -1.52
CA ASP A 4 -16.42 7.81 -2.23
C ASP A 4 -14.90 7.63 -2.02
N GLY A 5 -14.48 7.10 -0.89
CA GLY A 5 -13.06 6.89 -0.60
C GLY A 5 -12.39 5.80 -1.44
N GLN A 6 -13.11 4.77 -1.82
CA GLN A 6 -12.60 3.71 -2.69
C GLN A 6 -12.56 4.15 -4.15
N ASN A 7 -13.56 4.89 -4.57
CA ASN A 7 -13.62 5.46 -5.92
C ASN A 7 -12.47 6.46 -6.14
N VAL A 8 -12.12 7.27 -5.13
CA VAL A 8 -10.99 8.20 -5.20
C VAL A 8 -9.66 7.46 -5.26
N LYS A 9 -9.44 6.41 -4.46
CA LYS A 9 -8.23 5.58 -4.53
C LYS A 9 -8.09 4.89 -5.89
N MET A 10 -9.16 4.29 -6.41
CA MET A 10 -9.16 3.72 -7.76
C MET A 10 -8.90 4.76 -8.84
N LEU A 11 -9.48 5.93 -8.73
CA LEU A 11 -9.29 7.02 -9.70
C LEU A 11 -7.84 7.52 -9.69
N ILE A 12 -7.22 7.63 -8.52
CA ILE A 12 -5.80 7.96 -8.36
C ILE A 12 -4.92 6.88 -8.99
N LEU A 13 -5.19 5.60 -8.72
CA LEU A 13 -4.48 4.47 -9.32
C LEU A 13 -4.54 4.50 -10.85
N PHE A 14 -5.72 4.72 -11.43
CA PHE A 14 -5.89 4.85 -12.88
C PHE A 14 -5.21 6.07 -13.48
N LEU A 15 -5.01 7.14 -12.72
CA LEU A 15 -4.33 8.35 -13.16
C LEU A 15 -2.81 8.19 -13.21
N PHE A 16 -2.22 7.49 -12.25
CA PHE A 16 -0.77 7.35 -12.12
C PHE A 16 -0.22 6.08 -12.79
N LEU A 17 -0.93 4.97 -12.70
CA LEU A 17 -0.56 3.72 -13.36
C LEU A 17 -1.26 3.59 -14.72
N SER A 18 -0.66 2.80 -15.63
CA SER A 18 -1.38 2.41 -16.84
C SER A 18 -2.63 1.62 -16.44
N GLY A 19 -3.75 1.85 -17.13
CA GLY A 19 -5.03 1.24 -16.75
C GLY A 19 -4.98 -0.29 -16.59
N ARG A 20 -4.08 -0.97 -17.34
CA ARG A 20 -3.84 -2.41 -17.20
C ARG A 20 -3.11 -2.76 -15.91
N VAL A 21 -2.08 -1.99 -15.57
CA VAL A 21 -1.33 -2.17 -14.31
C VAL A 21 -2.25 -1.90 -13.12
N ALA A 22 -3.02 -0.81 -13.16
CA ALA A 22 -4.01 -0.50 -12.13
C ALA A 22 -5.07 -1.60 -11.95
N PHE A 23 -5.51 -2.22 -13.06
CA PHE A 23 -6.44 -3.34 -13.01
C PHE A 23 -5.84 -4.54 -12.26
N TRP A 24 -4.59 -4.93 -12.55
CA TRP A 24 -3.95 -6.05 -11.89
C TRP A 24 -3.66 -5.80 -10.41
N VAL A 25 -3.25 -4.58 -10.05
CA VAL A 25 -3.11 -4.17 -8.65
C VAL A 25 -4.46 -4.25 -7.92
N ALA A 26 -5.53 -3.75 -8.53
CA ALA A 26 -6.88 -3.84 -7.94
C ALA A 26 -7.37 -5.30 -7.83
N PHE A 27 -7.00 -6.16 -8.77
CA PHE A 27 -7.35 -7.58 -8.76
C PHE A 27 -6.57 -8.37 -7.71
N GLY A 28 -5.39 -7.92 -7.31
CA GLY A 28 -4.61 -8.47 -6.20
C GLY A 28 -5.35 -8.39 -4.85
N ILE A 29 -6.20 -7.38 -4.65
CA ILE A 29 -6.95 -7.21 -3.40
C ILE A 29 -7.85 -8.42 -3.10
N PRO A 30 -8.79 -8.83 -3.99
CA PRO A 30 -9.60 -10.01 -3.75
C PRO A 30 -8.79 -11.31 -3.64
N ILE A 31 -7.64 -11.42 -4.31
CA ILE A 31 -6.73 -12.56 -4.17
C ILE A 31 -6.16 -12.62 -2.75
N ALA A 32 -5.58 -11.52 -2.26
CA ALA A 32 -5.02 -11.44 -0.91
C ALA A 32 -6.09 -11.67 0.17
N LEU A 33 -7.31 -11.10 -0.02
CA LEU A 33 -8.45 -11.35 0.88
C LEU A 33 -8.86 -12.83 0.87
N SER A 34 -8.93 -13.47 -0.30
CA SER A 34 -9.26 -14.90 -0.39
C SER A 34 -8.22 -15.77 0.31
N GLY A 35 -6.93 -15.43 0.15
CA GLY A 35 -5.84 -16.07 0.89
C GLY A 35 -5.98 -15.88 2.41
N THR A 36 -6.34 -14.70 2.84
CA THR A 36 -6.60 -14.39 4.26
C THR A 36 -7.74 -15.22 4.83
N LEU A 37 -8.87 -15.28 4.11
CA LEU A 37 -10.02 -16.10 4.51
C LEU A 37 -9.64 -17.60 4.59
N GLY A 38 -8.79 -18.07 3.67
CA GLY A 38 -8.23 -19.42 3.74
C GLY A 38 -7.40 -19.67 5.00
N VAL A 39 -6.53 -18.73 5.39
CA VAL A 39 -5.77 -18.80 6.63
C VAL A 39 -6.69 -18.78 7.85
N MET A 40 -7.69 -17.90 7.87
CA MET A 40 -8.69 -17.84 8.95
C MET A 40 -9.44 -19.18 9.11
N LEU A 41 -9.84 -19.80 8.00
CA LEU A 41 -10.51 -21.10 8.02
C LEU A 41 -9.62 -22.19 8.63
N ILE A 42 -8.34 -22.25 8.23
CA ILE A 42 -7.38 -23.25 8.73
C ILE A 42 -7.08 -23.02 10.22
N SER A 43 -6.99 -21.77 10.66
CA SER A 43 -6.76 -21.40 12.06
C SER A 43 -8.00 -21.53 12.95
N GLY A 44 -9.15 -21.89 12.39
CA GLY A 44 -10.41 -22.02 13.14
C GLY A 44 -11.01 -20.65 13.54
N GLN A 45 -10.55 -19.56 12.95
CA GLN A 45 -11.02 -18.23 13.25
C GLN A 45 -12.36 -17.95 12.57
N SER A 46 -13.36 -17.56 13.35
CA SER A 46 -14.69 -17.21 12.83
C SER A 46 -14.74 -15.80 12.25
N ILE A 47 -15.61 -15.60 11.25
CA ILE A 47 -15.93 -14.27 10.76
C ILE A 47 -16.94 -13.65 11.76
N ASN A 48 -16.46 -12.72 12.54
CA ASN A 48 -17.24 -11.95 13.51
C ASN A 48 -16.99 -10.44 13.33
N MET A 49 -17.68 -9.60 14.11
CA MET A 49 -17.54 -8.14 14.00
C MET A 49 -16.10 -7.65 14.15
N VAL A 50 -15.32 -8.27 15.04
CA VAL A 50 -13.94 -7.87 15.33
C VAL A 50 -13.00 -8.28 14.19
N SER A 51 -13.11 -9.52 13.69
CA SER A 51 -12.33 -9.99 12.57
C SER A 51 -12.68 -9.25 11.27
N LEU A 52 -13.95 -8.89 11.07
CA LEU A 52 -14.38 -8.09 9.93
C LEU A 52 -13.80 -6.66 10.00
N PHE A 53 -13.81 -6.06 11.19
CA PHE A 53 -13.18 -4.76 11.42
C PHE A 53 -11.67 -4.82 11.11
N ALA A 54 -10.97 -5.86 11.57
CA ALA A 54 -9.56 -6.07 11.26
C ALA A 54 -9.32 -6.21 9.74
N LEU A 55 -10.15 -6.98 9.02
CA LEU A 55 -10.07 -7.11 7.57
C LEU A 55 -10.22 -5.76 6.86
N ILE A 56 -11.20 -4.95 7.25
CA ILE A 56 -11.44 -3.64 6.66
C ILE A 56 -10.25 -2.71 6.91
N MET A 57 -9.71 -2.71 8.13
CA MET A 57 -8.55 -1.90 8.50
C MET A 57 -7.30 -2.29 7.69
N MET A 58 -7.07 -3.58 7.52
CA MET A 58 -5.92 -4.11 6.79
C MET A 58 -6.02 -3.93 5.27
N LEU A 59 -7.23 -3.74 4.73
CA LEU A 59 -7.45 -3.53 3.30
C LEU A 59 -6.68 -2.32 2.76
N GLY A 60 -6.51 -1.27 3.57
CA GLY A 60 -5.69 -0.11 3.22
C GLY A 60 -4.21 -0.44 3.05
N ILE A 61 -3.67 -1.32 3.88
CA ILE A 61 -2.25 -1.71 3.88
C ILE A 61 -1.93 -2.59 2.67
N ILE A 62 -2.81 -3.57 2.35
CA ILE A 62 -2.63 -4.46 1.18
C ILE A 62 -2.44 -3.66 -0.11
N VAL A 63 -3.26 -2.63 -0.30
CA VAL A 63 -3.25 -1.84 -1.53
C VAL A 63 -1.94 -1.07 -1.69
N ASP A 64 -1.42 -0.52 -0.62
CA ASP A 64 -0.22 0.33 -0.65
C ASP A 64 1.02 -0.47 -1.07
N ASP A 65 1.20 -1.70 -0.59
CA ASP A 65 2.31 -2.58 -0.96
C ASP A 65 2.32 -2.90 -2.46
N ALA A 66 1.17 -3.29 -3.00
CA ALA A 66 1.02 -3.60 -4.42
C ALA A 66 1.25 -2.37 -5.32
N ILE A 67 0.83 -1.17 -4.88
CA ILE A 67 1.04 0.09 -5.61
C ILE A 67 2.54 0.37 -5.77
N VAL A 68 3.32 0.27 -4.69
CA VAL A 68 4.75 0.58 -4.70
C VAL A 68 5.51 -0.35 -5.65
N VAL A 69 5.22 -1.65 -5.64
CA VAL A 69 5.82 -2.63 -6.56
C VAL A 69 5.45 -2.34 -8.01
N ALA A 70 4.17 -2.05 -8.26
CA ALA A 70 3.66 -1.79 -9.59
C ALA A 70 4.19 -0.47 -10.18
N GLU A 71 4.29 0.60 -9.37
CA GLU A 71 4.82 1.90 -9.79
C GLU A 71 6.29 1.79 -10.19
N TYR A 72 7.09 1.11 -9.38
CA TYR A 72 8.51 0.92 -9.69
C TYR A 72 8.70 0.05 -10.94
N THR A 73 7.91 -1.02 -11.07
CA THR A 73 7.89 -1.87 -12.28
C THR A 73 7.55 -1.05 -13.53
N GLN A 74 6.52 -0.22 -13.46
CA GLN A 74 6.15 0.64 -14.59
C GLN A 74 7.25 1.65 -14.92
N THR A 75 7.88 2.25 -13.91
CA THR A 75 8.99 3.19 -14.09
C THR A 75 10.18 2.52 -14.80
N CYS A 76 10.55 1.29 -14.42
CA CYS A 76 11.61 0.53 -15.09
C CYS A 76 11.25 0.28 -16.57
N HIS A 77 10.00 -0.11 -16.85
CA HIS A 77 9.55 -0.33 -18.21
C HIS A 77 9.52 0.95 -19.06
N GLU A 78 9.11 2.07 -18.51
CA GLU A 78 9.14 3.39 -19.17
C GLU A 78 10.57 3.86 -19.46
N ASN A 79 11.55 3.44 -18.65
CA ASN A 79 12.98 3.70 -18.87
C ASN A 79 13.62 2.76 -19.91
N GLY A 80 12.87 1.84 -20.51
CA GLY A 80 13.30 1.00 -21.62
C GLY A 80 13.59 -0.46 -21.26
N ASP A 81 13.40 -0.88 -20.01
CA ASP A 81 13.52 -2.30 -19.64
C ASP A 81 12.42 -3.13 -20.32
N ASP A 82 12.76 -4.37 -20.71
CA ASP A 82 11.75 -5.34 -21.16
C ASP A 82 10.75 -5.63 -20.03
N SER A 83 9.52 -5.98 -20.38
CA SER A 83 8.42 -6.17 -19.45
C SER A 83 8.72 -7.17 -18.33
N PHE A 84 9.40 -8.28 -18.65
CA PHE A 84 9.81 -9.27 -17.67
C PHE A 84 10.91 -8.74 -16.75
N LEU A 85 11.93 -8.09 -17.31
CA LEU A 85 13.02 -7.49 -16.55
C LEU A 85 12.53 -6.38 -15.63
N ALA A 86 11.62 -5.53 -16.12
CA ALA A 86 11.00 -4.47 -15.33
C ALA A 86 10.24 -5.03 -14.12
N ALA A 87 9.43 -6.08 -14.31
CA ALA A 87 8.68 -6.73 -13.24
C ALA A 87 9.62 -7.38 -12.20
N SER A 88 10.67 -8.07 -12.66
CA SER A 88 11.68 -8.66 -11.77
C SER A 88 12.44 -7.60 -10.97
N LYS A 89 12.87 -6.51 -11.62
CA LYS A 89 13.52 -5.37 -10.93
C LYS A 89 12.59 -4.73 -9.90
N GLY A 90 11.30 -4.56 -10.25
CA GLY A 90 10.29 -4.00 -9.36
C GLY A 90 10.14 -4.83 -8.08
N ALA A 91 9.92 -6.12 -8.23
CA ALA A 91 9.79 -7.05 -7.11
C ALA A 91 11.06 -7.06 -6.24
N ASN A 92 12.23 -7.25 -6.84
CA ASN A 92 13.49 -7.32 -6.09
C ASN A 92 13.83 -6.01 -5.35
N LYS A 93 13.62 -4.86 -5.99
CA LYS A 93 13.96 -3.58 -5.38
C LYS A 93 13.04 -3.21 -4.23
N MET A 94 11.76 -3.56 -4.34
CA MET A 94 10.75 -3.22 -3.34
C MET A 94 10.59 -4.30 -2.27
N PHE A 95 11.24 -5.47 -2.42
CA PHE A 95 11.16 -6.55 -1.44
C PHE A 95 11.57 -6.10 -0.03
N ILE A 96 12.77 -5.55 0.13
CA ILE A 96 13.30 -5.18 1.46
C ILE A 96 12.43 -4.09 2.13
N PRO A 97 12.09 -2.96 1.48
CA PRO A 97 11.24 -1.94 2.08
C PRO A 97 9.87 -2.48 2.51
N VAL A 98 9.17 -3.20 1.64
CA VAL A 98 7.83 -3.73 1.92
C VAL A 98 7.87 -4.82 3.00
N PHE A 99 8.84 -5.74 2.92
CA PHE A 99 9.01 -6.78 3.93
C PHE A 99 9.33 -6.19 5.31
N THR A 100 10.19 -5.16 5.37
CA THR A 100 10.50 -4.47 6.62
C THR A 100 9.28 -3.75 7.19
N ALA A 101 8.47 -3.10 6.34
CA ALA A 101 7.22 -2.48 6.76
C ALA A 101 6.24 -3.52 7.32
N ALA A 102 6.09 -4.67 6.66
CA ALA A 102 5.25 -5.77 7.14
C ALA A 102 5.71 -6.29 8.51
N ILE A 103 7.02 -6.52 8.71
CA ILE A 103 7.57 -6.94 10.01
C ILE A 103 7.27 -5.89 11.09
N THR A 104 7.44 -4.61 10.79
CA THR A 104 7.15 -3.53 11.74
C THR A 104 5.68 -3.52 12.13
N THR A 105 4.78 -3.73 11.18
CA THR A 105 3.35 -3.85 11.43
C THR A 105 3.02 -5.06 12.29
N VAL A 106 3.59 -6.23 11.98
CA VAL A 106 3.45 -7.44 12.81
C VAL A 106 3.90 -7.17 14.25
N ALA A 107 5.09 -6.56 14.42
CA ALA A 107 5.62 -6.24 15.73
C ALA A 107 4.71 -5.29 16.53
N ALA A 108 4.02 -4.36 15.85
CA ALA A 108 3.05 -3.46 16.48
C ALA A 108 1.79 -4.20 16.97
N PHE A 109 1.42 -5.31 16.33
CA PHE A 109 0.25 -6.10 16.75
C PHE A 109 0.56 -7.15 17.83
N ILE A 110 1.82 -7.59 17.99
CA ILE A 110 2.21 -8.60 19.01
C ILE A 110 1.75 -8.27 20.42
N PRO A 111 1.84 -7.02 20.92
CA PRO A 111 1.40 -6.71 22.28
C PRO A 111 -0.06 -7.02 22.57
N ILE A 112 -0.91 -7.05 21.54
CA ILE A 112 -2.34 -7.37 21.71
C ILE A 112 -2.54 -8.82 22.16
N PHE A 113 -1.67 -9.76 21.73
CA PHE A 113 -1.71 -11.16 22.18
C PHE A 113 -1.37 -11.33 23.67
N LEU A 114 -0.74 -10.32 24.30
CA LEU A 114 -0.39 -10.37 25.73
C LEU A 114 -1.54 -9.94 26.63
N ILE A 115 -2.64 -9.47 26.09
CA ILE A 115 -3.82 -9.04 26.84
C ILE A 115 -4.59 -10.30 27.26
N SER A 116 -4.68 -10.52 28.56
CA SER A 116 -5.35 -11.68 29.15
C SER A 116 -6.82 -11.39 29.51
N GLY A 117 -7.58 -12.47 29.80
CA GLY A 117 -8.98 -12.37 30.22
C GLY A 117 -9.96 -12.29 29.03
N ILE A 118 -11.22 -11.99 29.32
CA ILE A 118 -12.32 -11.99 28.34
C ILE A 118 -12.05 -10.99 27.21
N ILE A 119 -11.52 -9.82 27.56
CA ILE A 119 -11.20 -8.78 26.55
C ILE A 119 -10.11 -9.29 25.61
N GLY A 120 -9.06 -9.92 26.14
CA GLY A 120 -7.98 -10.51 25.33
C GLY A 120 -8.52 -11.50 24.29
N GLN A 121 -9.38 -12.44 24.71
CA GLN A 121 -10.00 -13.42 23.82
C GLN A 121 -10.84 -12.79 22.69
N VAL A 122 -11.51 -11.68 22.97
CA VAL A 122 -12.32 -10.97 21.96
C VAL A 122 -11.44 -10.27 20.95
N ILE A 123 -10.37 -9.58 21.39
CA ILE A 123 -9.53 -8.75 20.50
C ILE A 123 -8.39 -9.53 19.84
N GLU A 124 -8.10 -10.76 20.27
CA GLU A 124 -7.09 -11.66 19.66
C GLU A 124 -7.31 -11.87 18.17
N ALA A 125 -8.55 -11.79 17.71
CA ALA A 125 -8.89 -11.87 16.29
C ALA A 125 -8.19 -10.77 15.45
N ILE A 126 -7.93 -9.58 16.03
CA ILE A 126 -7.33 -8.45 15.29
C ILE A 126 -5.90 -8.78 14.82
N PRO A 127 -4.95 -9.09 15.71
CA PRO A 127 -3.59 -9.41 15.30
C PRO A 127 -3.51 -10.65 14.43
N LEU A 128 -4.33 -11.67 14.69
CA LEU A 128 -4.33 -12.89 13.89
C LEU A 128 -4.74 -12.59 12.43
N VAL A 129 -5.84 -11.87 12.24
CA VAL A 129 -6.29 -11.45 10.91
C VAL A 129 -5.27 -10.52 10.26
N ALA A 130 -4.69 -9.56 11.00
CA ALA A 130 -3.69 -8.64 10.47
C ALA A 130 -2.45 -9.40 9.94
N ILE A 131 -1.94 -10.36 10.69
CA ILE A 131 -0.79 -11.17 10.27
C ILE A 131 -1.15 -12.03 9.05
N ALA A 132 -2.33 -12.65 9.04
CA ALA A 132 -2.80 -13.45 7.90
C ALA A 132 -2.90 -12.60 6.62
N VAL A 133 -3.44 -11.40 6.73
CA VAL A 133 -3.53 -10.43 5.63
C VAL A 133 -2.14 -10.04 5.12
N LEU A 134 -1.21 -9.72 6.01
CA LEU A 134 0.16 -9.33 5.61
C LEU A 134 0.89 -10.46 4.89
N ILE A 135 0.77 -11.71 5.37
CA ILE A 135 1.37 -12.87 4.70
C ILE A 135 0.75 -13.05 3.31
N ALA A 136 -0.58 -13.00 3.19
CA ALA A 136 -1.26 -13.13 1.91
C ALA A 136 -0.88 -12.00 0.94
N SER A 137 -0.77 -10.76 1.42
CA SER A 137 -0.34 -9.60 0.66
C SER A 137 1.09 -9.74 0.15
N LEU A 138 2.03 -10.18 0.98
CA LEU A 138 3.42 -10.40 0.57
C LEU A 138 3.53 -11.47 -0.52
N ILE A 139 2.78 -12.58 -0.39
CA ILE A 139 2.73 -13.62 -1.41
C ILE A 139 2.17 -13.06 -2.72
N GLU A 140 1.08 -12.30 -2.64
CA GLU A 140 0.49 -11.67 -3.81
C GLU A 140 1.46 -10.70 -4.47
N CYS A 141 2.03 -9.75 -3.72
CA CYS A 141 2.89 -8.69 -4.24
C CYS A 141 4.21 -9.19 -4.86
N PHE A 142 4.78 -10.28 -4.35
CA PHE A 142 6.11 -10.71 -4.79
C PHE A 142 6.10 -11.99 -5.64
N LEU A 143 5.06 -12.81 -5.57
CA LEU A 143 4.97 -14.03 -6.37
C LEU A 143 3.94 -13.92 -7.51
N ILE A 144 2.77 -13.31 -7.26
CA ILE A 144 1.66 -13.30 -8.21
C ILE A 144 1.70 -12.03 -9.07
N LEU A 145 1.76 -10.87 -8.44
CA LEU A 145 1.69 -9.57 -9.11
C LEU A 145 2.78 -9.38 -10.19
N PRO A 146 4.08 -9.73 -9.99
CA PRO A 146 5.10 -9.52 -11.00
C PRO A 146 4.82 -10.29 -12.30
N GLY A 147 4.25 -11.50 -12.18
CA GLY A 147 3.81 -12.30 -13.33
C GLY A 147 2.73 -11.57 -14.15
N HIS A 148 1.72 -11.04 -13.48
CA HIS A 148 0.65 -10.27 -14.11
C HIS A 148 1.14 -8.95 -14.71
N LEU A 149 2.03 -8.23 -14.02
CA LEU A 149 2.61 -6.98 -14.51
C LEU A 149 3.46 -7.21 -15.77
N SER A 150 4.24 -8.29 -15.82
CA SER A 150 5.03 -8.62 -17.01
C SER A 150 4.15 -8.82 -18.24
N HIS A 151 2.99 -9.47 -18.09
CA HIS A 151 2.01 -9.64 -19.17
C HIS A 151 1.28 -8.33 -19.52
N ALA A 152 0.92 -7.53 -18.52
CA ALA A 152 0.25 -6.25 -18.72
C ALA A 152 1.08 -5.25 -19.52
N LEU A 153 2.41 -5.25 -19.31
CA LEU A 153 3.36 -4.34 -19.94
C LEU A 153 3.85 -4.82 -21.31
N LYS A 154 3.69 -6.10 -21.65
CA LYS A 154 4.17 -6.69 -22.91
C LYS A 154 3.55 -6.06 -24.15
N ASN A 155 2.31 -5.59 -24.07
CA ASN A 155 1.64 -4.88 -25.16
C ASN A 155 1.91 -3.38 -25.03
N LYS A 156 2.79 -2.83 -25.88
CA LYS A 156 3.03 -1.38 -25.98
C LYS A 156 1.69 -0.64 -26.05
N GLN A 157 1.44 0.23 -25.09
CA GLN A 157 0.28 1.13 -25.16
C GLN A 157 0.47 2.07 -26.34
N LYS A 158 -0.20 1.78 -27.46
CA LYS A 158 -0.16 2.59 -28.70
C LYS A 158 -0.85 3.97 -28.54
N ASN A 159 -1.70 4.16 -27.51
CA ASN A 159 -2.43 5.42 -27.31
C ASN A 159 -2.44 5.80 -25.84
N ILE A 160 -1.51 6.65 -25.44
CA ILE A 160 -1.65 7.37 -24.18
C ILE A 160 -2.72 8.45 -24.40
N SER A 161 -3.82 8.38 -23.65
CA SER A 161 -4.89 9.39 -23.73
C SER A 161 -4.32 10.81 -23.56
N ASN A 162 -4.73 11.74 -24.42
CA ASN A 162 -4.34 13.15 -24.34
C ASN A 162 -4.64 13.76 -22.95
N PHE A 163 -5.69 13.28 -22.29
CA PHE A 163 -6.01 13.64 -20.91
C PHE A 163 -4.91 13.25 -19.93
N ARG A 164 -4.34 12.05 -20.06
CA ARG A 164 -3.25 11.56 -19.19
C ARG A 164 -1.96 12.34 -19.41
N ILE A 165 -1.66 12.71 -20.65
CA ILE A 165 -0.50 13.56 -20.98
C ILE A 165 -0.66 14.94 -20.33
N GLY A 166 -1.84 15.54 -20.42
CA GLY A 166 -2.15 16.84 -19.80
C GLY A 166 -2.09 16.79 -18.27
N PHE A 167 -2.62 15.72 -17.67
CA PHE A 167 -2.58 15.52 -16.22
C PHE A 167 -1.13 15.33 -15.72
N ASN A 168 -0.35 14.45 -16.34
CA ASN A 168 1.05 14.23 -15.97
C ASN A 168 1.89 15.51 -16.12
N LYS A 169 1.64 16.32 -17.14
CA LYS A 169 2.33 17.61 -17.31
C LYS A 169 2.01 18.57 -16.17
N ARG A 170 0.74 18.70 -15.78
CA ARG A 170 0.33 19.56 -14.65
C ARG A 170 0.88 19.02 -13.31
N PHE A 171 0.78 17.72 -13.10
CA PHE A 171 1.31 17.08 -11.89
C PHE A 171 2.83 17.28 -11.75
N ASN A 172 3.59 17.08 -12.84
CA ASN A 172 5.04 17.31 -12.84
C ASN A 172 5.41 18.77 -12.56
N ILE A 173 4.61 19.74 -13.02
CA ILE A 173 4.80 21.15 -12.69
C ILE A 173 4.61 21.38 -11.18
N ILE A 174 3.54 20.83 -10.59
CA ILE A 174 3.26 20.95 -9.14
C ILE A 174 4.36 20.28 -8.34
N LYS A 175 4.74 19.06 -8.71
CA LYS A 175 5.80 18.27 -8.07
C LYS A 175 7.13 19.02 -8.09
N ASN A 176 7.57 19.49 -9.26
CA ASN A 176 8.88 20.09 -9.41
C ASN A 176 8.95 21.55 -8.91
N LYS A 177 7.85 22.31 -9.00
CA LYS A 177 7.85 23.72 -8.61
C LYS A 177 7.54 23.93 -7.13
N TYR A 178 6.54 23.21 -6.60
CA TYR A 178 6.06 23.43 -5.23
C TYR A 178 6.58 22.37 -4.26
N PHE A 179 6.36 21.10 -4.58
CA PHE A 179 6.71 19.99 -3.68
C PHE A 179 8.23 19.88 -3.50
N TYR A 180 9.01 19.92 -4.58
CA TYR A 180 10.47 19.87 -4.49
C TYR A 180 11.03 21.03 -3.65
N LYS A 181 10.49 22.24 -3.83
CA LYS A 181 10.90 23.42 -3.05
C LYS A 181 10.56 23.26 -1.56
N LEU A 182 9.38 22.71 -1.26
CA LEU A 182 8.94 22.46 0.12
C LEU A 182 9.81 21.41 0.80
N VAL A 183 10.08 20.30 0.13
CA VAL A 183 10.96 19.25 0.65
C VAL A 183 12.38 19.77 0.86
N THR A 184 12.92 20.52 -0.10
CA THR A 184 14.27 21.11 0.01
C THR A 184 14.34 22.08 1.19
N LEU A 185 13.29 22.87 1.42
CA LEU A 185 13.20 23.78 2.56
C LEU A 185 13.14 23.00 3.88
N ALA A 186 12.31 21.97 3.96
CA ALA A 186 12.16 21.12 5.14
C ALA A 186 13.47 20.42 5.51
N VAL A 187 14.21 19.89 4.51
CA VAL A 187 15.50 19.24 4.71
C VAL A 187 16.58 20.28 5.10
N LYS A 188 16.59 21.45 4.44
CA LYS A 188 17.54 22.53 4.76
C LYS A 188 17.35 23.02 6.20
N PHE A 189 16.12 23.17 6.64
CA PHE A 189 15.77 23.61 8.00
C PHE A 189 15.28 22.43 8.87
N ARG A 190 15.96 21.28 8.78
CA ARG A 190 15.54 20.04 9.44
C ARG A 190 15.24 20.17 10.93
N TYR A 191 16.01 20.97 11.67
CA TYR A 191 15.78 21.18 13.11
C TYR A 191 14.51 22.00 13.39
N VAL A 192 14.22 23.02 12.57
CA VAL A 192 12.99 23.80 12.66
C VAL A 192 11.79 22.93 12.32
N THR A 193 11.90 22.11 11.29
CA THR A 193 10.83 21.15 10.89
C THR A 193 10.56 20.15 12.00
N LEU A 194 11.60 19.59 12.62
CA LEU A 194 11.45 18.69 13.76
C LEU A 194 10.82 19.40 14.97
N SER A 195 11.30 20.60 15.33
CA SER A 195 10.75 21.37 16.43
C SER A 195 9.28 21.71 16.21
N PHE A 196 8.89 22.06 14.97
CA PHE A 196 7.50 22.32 14.61
C PHE A 196 6.62 21.08 14.75
N THR A 197 7.12 19.91 14.31
CA THR A 197 6.40 18.64 14.46
C THR A 197 6.18 18.30 15.94
N PHE A 198 7.22 18.42 16.77
CA PHE A 198 7.10 18.19 18.21
C PHE A 198 6.18 19.19 18.91
N ALA A 199 6.21 20.48 18.49
CA ALA A 199 5.31 21.50 19.03
C ALA A 199 3.84 21.15 18.74
N ILE A 200 3.52 20.72 17.51
CA ILE A 200 2.16 20.26 17.15
C ILE A 200 1.75 19.07 18.02
N LEU A 201 2.63 18.09 18.21
CA LEU A 201 2.35 16.91 19.00
C LEU A 201 2.05 17.26 20.47
N ILE A 202 2.83 18.17 21.05
CA ILE A 202 2.61 18.66 22.43
C ILE A 202 1.27 19.42 22.53
N ILE A 203 0.95 20.28 21.56
CA ILE A 203 -0.32 21.03 21.54
C ILE A 203 -1.51 20.07 21.45
N VAL A 204 -1.45 19.07 20.55
CA VAL A 204 -2.52 18.07 20.41
C VAL A 204 -2.66 17.25 21.69
N ALA A 205 -1.56 16.80 22.28
CA ALA A 205 -1.60 16.07 23.56
C ALA A 205 -2.19 16.94 24.70
N GLY A 206 -1.84 18.22 24.75
CA GLY A 206 -2.39 19.13 25.75
C GLY A 206 -3.88 19.48 25.55
N LEU A 207 -4.38 19.41 24.30
CA LEU A 207 -5.81 19.59 24.03
C LEU A 207 -6.66 18.35 24.33
N MET A 208 -6.03 17.18 24.41
CA MET A 208 -6.69 15.90 24.74
C MET A 208 -6.66 15.57 26.25
N SER A 209 -5.89 16.30 27.04
CA SER A 209 -5.80 16.19 28.50
C SER A 209 -6.80 17.12 29.21
#